data_032ea73033ac8226c64440df23d4ee76
#
_entry.id   032ea73033ac8226c64440df23d4ee76
#
_cell.length_a   1.000
_cell.length_b   1.000
_cell.length_c   1.000
_cell.angle_alpha   90.00
_cell.angle_beta   90.00
_cell.angle_gamma   90.00
#
_symmetry.space_group_name_H-M   'P 1'
#
loop_
_entity.id
_entity.type
_entity.pdbx_description
1 polymer ?
#
loop_
_entity_poly.entity_id
_entity_poly.type
_entity_poly.pdbx_seq_one_letter_code
_entity_poly.pdbx_strand_id
1 'polypeptide(L)'
;MALKNHIHQNRITTQTFVLILLLASTSNASGKPPPISTDRILQGNSPDILQPGYFQIETGYYSYETDKENNLKSKHTILNSSSFRIGFRENLELRMGFYGYNFQHIGSEDDSGSSDSELSTKVLLLKASESSPKTTLNAGISVPTGNDSFSSNKVDPFFSFIPSFTHFLPESFSNDNSIGVTWNNANADFKYGTIWGYSISESVGFYGEFFGSIPIDSGSNSHGFDWGFTWAVKNNIQLDIFAGKSLNDPATDFFVNMGFSIRLPQ
;
A
#
# COMPACT_ATOMS: atom_id res chain seq x y z
N MET A 1 -30.45 23.90 13.56
CA MET A 1 -30.48 23.61 12.10
C MET A 1 -29.20 22.87 11.62
N ALA A 2 -28.03 23.06 12.20
CA ALA A 2 -26.77 22.41 11.86
C ALA A 2 -26.71 20.88 12.10
N LEU A 3 -27.37 20.38 13.17
CA LEU A 3 -27.35 18.94 13.50
C LEU A 3 -28.08 18.03 12.47
N LYS A 4 -29.09 18.56 11.77
CA LYS A 4 -29.83 17.77 10.75
C LYS A 4 -29.02 17.52 9.47
N ASN A 5 -28.11 18.42 9.12
CA ASN A 5 -27.30 18.28 7.91
C ASN A 5 -26.16 17.26 8.08
N HIS A 6 -25.56 17.15 9.29
CA HIS A 6 -24.53 16.15 9.57
C HIS A 6 -25.06 14.71 9.50
N ILE A 7 -26.31 14.48 9.97
CA ILE A 7 -26.91 13.14 9.95
C ILE A 7 -27.25 12.72 8.51
N HIS A 8 -27.57 13.66 7.63
CA HIS A 8 -27.89 13.36 6.22
C HIS A 8 -26.65 13.03 5.38
N GLN A 9 -25.54 13.73 5.59
CA GLN A 9 -24.27 13.44 4.91
C GLN A 9 -23.71 12.06 5.30
N ASN A 10 -23.75 11.70 6.60
CA ASN A 10 -23.29 10.38 7.05
C ASN A 10 -24.16 9.22 6.53
N ARG A 11 -25.44 9.43 6.28
CA ARG A 11 -26.33 8.40 5.71
C ARG A 11 -26.07 8.13 4.23
N ILE A 12 -25.74 9.16 3.45
CA ILE A 12 -25.43 9.00 2.02
C ILE A 12 -24.12 8.24 1.84
N THR A 13 -23.08 8.57 2.61
CA THR A 13 -21.78 7.87 2.56
C THR A 13 -21.89 6.40 2.96
N THR A 14 -22.66 6.08 4.01
CA THR A 14 -22.84 4.70 4.47
C THR A 14 -23.65 3.87 3.46
N GLN A 15 -24.68 4.45 2.85
CA GLN A 15 -25.48 3.74 1.83
C GLN A 15 -24.72 3.50 0.53
N THR A 16 -23.86 4.43 0.12
CA THR A 16 -23.01 4.28 -1.08
C THR A 16 -21.97 3.18 -0.86
N PHE A 17 -21.38 3.09 0.33
CA PHE A 17 -20.42 2.05 0.69
C PHE A 17 -21.05 0.65 0.71
N VAL A 18 -22.26 0.52 1.28
CA VAL A 18 -23.01 -0.74 1.29
C VAL A 18 -23.42 -1.16 -0.12
N LEU A 19 -23.76 -0.23 -1.01
CA LEU A 19 -24.11 -0.52 -2.39
C LEU A 19 -22.92 -1.02 -3.22
N ILE A 20 -21.72 -0.47 -3.01
CA ILE A 20 -20.48 -0.94 -3.66
C ILE A 20 -20.13 -2.36 -3.18
N LEU A 21 -20.25 -2.65 -1.89
CA LEU A 21 -20.07 -3.99 -1.32
C LEU A 21 -21.06 -5.03 -1.87
N LEU A 22 -22.32 -4.64 -2.06
CA LEU A 22 -23.37 -5.52 -2.61
C LEU A 22 -23.15 -5.81 -4.11
N LEU A 23 -22.61 -4.88 -4.88
CA LEU A 23 -22.30 -5.09 -6.30
C LEU A 23 -21.10 -6.01 -6.51
N ALA A 24 -20.13 -6.02 -5.60
CA ALA A 24 -18.96 -6.92 -5.64
C ALA A 24 -19.34 -8.40 -5.35
N SER A 25 -20.44 -8.64 -4.64
CA SER A 25 -20.88 -9.98 -4.20
C SER A 25 -21.62 -10.80 -5.26
N THR A 26 -21.90 -10.29 -6.46
CA THR A 26 -22.74 -10.94 -7.47
C THR A 26 -21.97 -11.74 -8.54
N SER A 27 -20.66 -11.73 -8.56
CA SER A 27 -19.89 -12.55 -9.50
C SER A 27 -19.53 -13.89 -8.87
N ASN A 28 -20.10 -14.97 -9.42
CA ASN A 28 -19.73 -16.34 -9.07
C ASN A 28 -18.31 -16.63 -9.58
N ALA A 29 -17.30 -16.46 -8.73
CA ALA A 29 -15.98 -17.00 -8.99
C ALA A 29 -16.07 -18.53 -8.96
N SER A 30 -16.12 -19.17 -10.13
CA SER A 30 -16.15 -20.63 -10.23
C SER A 30 -14.73 -21.18 -10.06
N GLY A 31 -14.42 -21.76 -8.92
CA GLY A 31 -13.16 -22.40 -8.62
C GLY A 31 -12.63 -22.07 -7.22
N LYS A 32 -11.63 -22.83 -6.76
CA LYS A 32 -10.92 -22.50 -5.52
C LYS A 32 -10.16 -21.19 -5.73
N PRO A 33 -10.39 -20.17 -4.87
CA PRO A 33 -9.69 -18.89 -5.02
C PRO A 33 -8.17 -19.08 -4.89
N PRO A 34 -7.35 -18.32 -5.64
CA PRO A 34 -5.90 -18.36 -5.48
C PRO A 34 -5.51 -17.94 -4.05
N PRO A 35 -4.31 -18.24 -3.57
CA PRO A 35 -3.81 -17.68 -2.30
C PRO A 35 -3.94 -16.16 -2.26
N ILE A 36 -4.12 -15.61 -1.05
CA ILE A 36 -4.18 -14.16 -0.89
C ILE A 36 -2.83 -13.54 -1.31
N SER A 37 -2.90 -12.46 -2.09
CA SER A 37 -1.75 -11.62 -2.44
C SER A 37 -2.00 -10.20 -1.95
N THR A 38 -1.03 -9.62 -1.26
CA THR A 38 -1.17 -8.32 -0.60
C THR A 38 -0.14 -7.31 -1.11
N ASP A 39 -0.50 -6.02 -1.05
CA ASP A 39 0.41 -4.92 -1.35
C ASP A 39 1.01 -4.30 -0.08
N ARG A 40 0.47 -4.64 1.06
CA ARG A 40 0.70 -3.95 2.33
C ARG A 40 2.15 -3.96 2.82
N ILE A 41 2.87 -5.01 2.55
CA ILE A 41 4.24 -5.21 3.03
C ILE A 41 5.31 -4.49 2.20
N LEU A 42 4.91 -3.81 1.11
CA LEU A 42 5.82 -3.29 0.12
C LEU A 42 5.82 -1.77 0.15
N GLN A 43 6.98 -1.15 0.03
CA GLN A 43 7.10 0.27 -0.30
C GLN A 43 6.68 0.52 -1.76
N GLY A 44 6.85 -0.49 -2.62
CA GLY A 44 6.21 -0.60 -3.92
C GLY A 44 4.86 -1.34 -3.83
N ASN A 45 4.26 -1.63 -4.97
CA ASN A 45 3.03 -2.42 -5.05
C ASN A 45 3.32 -3.77 -5.70
N SER A 46 2.59 -4.82 -5.33
CA SER A 46 2.58 -6.11 -6.04
C SER A 46 1.98 -5.93 -7.46
N PRO A 47 2.40 -6.71 -8.46
CA PRO A 47 1.80 -6.71 -9.79
C PRO A 47 0.45 -7.42 -9.83
N ASP A 48 -0.01 -8.00 -8.71
CA ASP A 48 -1.23 -8.78 -8.67
C ASP A 48 -2.47 -7.90 -8.65
N ILE A 49 -3.47 -8.34 -9.42
CA ILE A 49 -4.80 -7.74 -9.50
C ILE A 49 -5.79 -8.68 -8.81
N LEU A 50 -6.62 -8.11 -7.97
CA LEU A 50 -7.71 -8.83 -7.34
C LEU A 50 -8.73 -9.23 -8.38
N GLN A 51 -9.06 -10.53 -8.43
CA GLN A 51 -10.02 -11.07 -9.40
C GLN A 51 -11.43 -10.50 -9.19
N PRO A 52 -12.25 -10.40 -10.24
CA PRO A 52 -13.63 -9.94 -10.13
C PRO A 52 -14.42 -10.71 -9.09
N GLY A 53 -15.26 -10.00 -8.33
CA GLY A 53 -16.07 -10.58 -7.26
C GLY A 53 -15.37 -10.73 -5.91
N TYR A 54 -14.08 -10.43 -5.84
CA TYR A 54 -13.38 -10.36 -4.56
C TYR A 54 -13.25 -8.93 -4.05
N PHE A 55 -13.33 -8.84 -2.73
CA PHE A 55 -13.02 -7.65 -1.95
C PHE A 55 -11.94 -7.99 -0.94
N GLN A 56 -10.92 -7.15 -0.81
CA GLN A 56 -9.80 -7.38 0.10
C GLN A 56 -9.57 -6.15 0.97
N ILE A 57 -9.38 -6.38 2.27
CA ILE A 57 -8.94 -5.36 3.22
C ILE A 57 -7.53 -5.73 3.65
N GLU A 58 -6.64 -4.76 3.56
CA GLU A 58 -5.28 -4.85 4.06
C GLU A 58 -5.10 -3.73 5.09
N THR A 59 -4.73 -4.06 6.32
CA THR A 59 -4.59 -3.04 7.37
C THR A 59 -3.25 -3.13 8.07
N GLY A 60 -2.56 -2.00 8.17
CA GLY A 60 -1.43 -1.77 9.06
C GLY A 60 -1.93 -1.51 10.47
N TYR A 61 -1.94 -2.55 11.30
CA TYR A 61 -2.39 -2.40 12.67
C TYR A 61 -1.51 -1.45 13.46
N TYR A 62 -0.18 -1.56 13.27
CA TYR A 62 0.82 -0.77 13.96
C TYR A 62 2.01 -0.53 13.06
N SER A 63 2.46 0.71 12.96
CA SER A 63 3.73 1.11 12.38
C SER A 63 4.46 2.04 13.33
N TYR A 64 5.75 1.82 13.49
CA TYR A 64 6.62 2.64 14.33
C TYR A 64 7.88 3.00 13.55
N GLU A 65 8.21 4.27 13.55
CA GLU A 65 9.35 4.83 12.84
C GLU A 65 10.18 5.71 13.78
N THR A 66 11.49 5.69 13.61
CA THR A 66 12.40 6.61 14.29
C THR A 66 13.32 7.25 13.29
N ASP A 67 13.62 8.51 13.52
CA ASP A 67 14.57 9.28 12.74
C ASP A 67 15.37 10.21 13.62
N LYS A 68 16.60 10.54 13.21
CA LYS A 68 17.48 11.48 13.90
C LYS A 68 18.12 12.41 12.91
N GLU A 69 17.54 13.59 12.77
CA GLU A 69 18.09 14.65 11.94
C GLU A 69 18.54 15.83 12.81
N ASN A 70 19.75 16.38 12.52
CA ASN A 70 20.29 17.55 13.22
C ASN A 70 20.29 17.46 14.75
N ASN A 71 20.56 16.25 15.31
CA ASN A 71 20.48 15.92 16.74
C ASN A 71 19.06 15.96 17.35
N LEU A 72 18.02 16.20 16.57
CA LEU A 72 16.64 16.00 16.97
C LEU A 72 16.24 14.55 16.70
N LYS A 73 15.65 13.91 17.71
CA LYS A 73 15.04 12.59 17.56
C LYS A 73 13.57 12.78 17.26
N SER A 74 13.10 12.13 16.20
CA SER A 74 11.69 11.99 15.93
C SER A 74 11.22 10.55 16.16
N LYS A 75 9.96 10.41 16.54
CA LYS A 75 9.25 9.15 16.63
C LYS A 75 7.91 9.33 15.97
N HIS A 76 7.56 8.41 15.10
CA HIS A 76 6.28 8.43 14.41
C HIS A 76 5.60 7.08 14.56
N THR A 77 4.37 7.08 15.04
CA THR A 77 3.54 5.88 15.17
C THR A 77 2.28 6.08 14.34
N ILE A 78 1.97 5.10 13.51
CA ILE A 78 0.78 5.10 12.66
C ILE A 78 -0.10 3.91 13.05
N LEU A 79 -1.37 4.17 13.33
CA LEU A 79 -2.36 3.14 13.63
C LEU A 79 -3.39 3.05 12.50
N ASN A 80 -3.77 1.81 12.15
CA ASN A 80 -4.85 1.53 11.18
C ASN A 80 -4.66 2.14 9.79
N SER A 81 -3.44 2.13 9.22
CA SER A 81 -3.32 2.34 7.78
C SER A 81 -4.05 1.21 7.05
N SER A 82 -4.94 1.52 6.12
CA SER A 82 -5.79 0.50 5.49
C SER A 82 -5.92 0.71 3.99
N SER A 83 -5.94 -0.37 3.24
CA SER A 83 -6.26 -0.40 1.82
C SER A 83 -7.46 -1.32 1.57
N PHE A 84 -8.43 -0.82 0.84
CA PHE A 84 -9.63 -1.52 0.40
C PHE A 84 -9.50 -1.75 -1.11
N ARG A 85 -9.49 -3.01 -1.51
CA ARG A 85 -9.29 -3.44 -2.89
C ARG A 85 -10.54 -4.14 -3.39
N ILE A 86 -10.96 -3.83 -4.62
CA ILE A 86 -12.14 -4.41 -5.27
C ILE A 86 -11.74 -4.91 -6.65
N GLY A 87 -11.85 -6.20 -6.88
CA GLY A 87 -11.71 -6.80 -8.21
C GLY A 87 -12.90 -6.42 -9.09
N PHE A 88 -12.70 -5.49 -10.02
CA PHE A 88 -13.76 -4.97 -10.88
C PHE A 88 -13.86 -5.71 -12.20
N ARG A 89 -12.71 -6.00 -12.84
CA ARG A 89 -12.59 -6.83 -14.06
C ARG A 89 -11.32 -7.68 -13.97
N GLU A 90 -11.17 -8.65 -14.85
CA GLU A 90 -9.99 -9.53 -14.91
C GLU A 90 -8.66 -8.77 -15.02
N ASN A 91 -8.68 -7.55 -15.55
CA ASN A 91 -7.51 -6.70 -15.73
C ASN A 91 -7.61 -5.35 -15.00
N LEU A 92 -8.60 -5.17 -14.13
CA LEU A 92 -8.85 -3.88 -13.46
C LEU A 92 -9.28 -4.09 -12.01
N GLU A 93 -8.55 -3.46 -11.11
CA GLU A 93 -8.82 -3.37 -9.67
C GLU A 93 -9.04 -1.90 -9.29
N LEU A 94 -10.05 -1.64 -8.45
CA LEU A 94 -10.28 -0.35 -7.84
C LEU A 94 -9.80 -0.39 -6.38
N ARG A 95 -9.25 0.73 -5.91
CA ARG A 95 -8.63 0.82 -4.60
C ARG A 95 -9.00 2.12 -3.88
N MET A 96 -9.12 2.03 -2.56
CA MET A 96 -9.21 3.17 -1.67
C MET A 96 -8.24 2.94 -0.50
N GLY A 97 -7.35 3.89 -0.28
CA GLY A 97 -6.37 3.89 0.79
C GLY A 97 -6.73 4.88 1.88
N PHE A 98 -6.41 4.53 3.11
CA PHE A 98 -6.42 5.40 4.28
C PHE A 98 -5.11 5.20 5.03
N TYR A 99 -4.29 6.25 5.13
CA TYR A 99 -2.93 6.13 5.67
C TYR A 99 -2.86 6.15 7.21
N GLY A 100 -4.00 6.04 7.88
CA GLY A 100 -4.08 5.82 9.31
C GLY A 100 -4.14 7.08 10.16
N TYR A 101 -4.06 6.87 11.48
CA TYR A 101 -3.97 7.94 12.47
C TYR A 101 -2.53 8.00 13.00
N ASN A 102 -1.96 9.18 12.95
CA ASN A 102 -0.56 9.46 13.24
C ASN A 102 -0.38 10.01 14.64
N PHE A 103 0.69 9.60 15.31
CA PHE A 103 1.24 10.20 16.52
C PHE A 103 2.71 10.49 16.23
N GLN A 104 3.07 11.76 16.24
CA GLN A 104 4.43 12.23 15.97
C GLN A 104 4.98 12.96 17.19
N HIS A 105 6.23 12.63 17.52
CA HIS A 105 6.98 13.28 18.58
C HIS A 105 8.31 13.76 18.02
N ILE A 106 8.57 15.07 18.03
CA ILE A 106 9.80 15.69 17.52
C ILE A 106 10.40 16.57 18.62
N GLY A 107 11.53 16.14 19.18
CA GLY A 107 12.19 16.88 20.28
C GLY A 107 11.31 16.96 21.53
N SER A 108 10.60 18.07 21.73
CA SER A 108 9.65 18.30 22.83
C SER A 108 8.21 18.53 22.33
N GLU A 109 7.97 18.43 21.05
CA GLU A 109 6.66 18.69 20.43
C GLU A 109 5.96 17.40 20.09
N ASP A 110 4.66 17.34 20.43
CA ASP A 110 3.76 16.24 20.11
C ASP A 110 2.68 16.73 19.14
N ASP A 111 2.42 15.95 18.10
CA ASP A 111 1.32 16.18 17.18
C ASP A 111 0.61 14.87 16.85
N SER A 112 -0.68 14.96 16.51
CA SER A 112 -1.46 13.78 16.12
C SER A 112 -2.62 14.14 15.20
N GLY A 113 -2.94 13.21 14.29
CA GLY A 113 -4.03 13.42 13.34
C GLY A 113 -4.13 12.31 12.31
N SER A 114 -5.20 12.38 11.52
CA SER A 114 -5.39 11.50 10.37
C SER A 114 -4.56 11.95 9.16
N SER A 115 -4.03 11.01 8.41
CA SER A 115 -3.44 11.26 7.08
C SER A 115 -4.49 11.40 5.99
N ASP A 116 -4.03 11.81 4.81
CA ASP A 116 -4.83 11.86 3.60
C ASP A 116 -5.34 10.47 3.18
N SER A 117 -6.39 10.46 2.38
CA SER A 117 -6.91 9.25 1.74
C SER A 117 -6.41 9.14 0.30
N GLU A 118 -6.45 7.92 -0.24
CA GLU A 118 -6.05 7.63 -1.61
C GLU A 118 -7.21 7.01 -2.39
N LEU A 119 -7.34 7.38 -3.65
CA LEU A 119 -8.18 6.70 -4.63
C LEU A 119 -7.30 6.27 -5.81
N SER A 120 -7.26 4.99 -6.10
CA SER A 120 -6.41 4.48 -7.16
C SER A 120 -7.01 3.28 -7.90
N THR A 121 -6.37 2.92 -9.00
CA THR A 121 -6.71 1.78 -9.82
C THR A 121 -5.44 1.04 -10.24
N LYS A 122 -5.53 -0.29 -10.27
CA LYS A 122 -4.51 -1.14 -10.89
C LYS A 122 -5.03 -1.71 -12.20
N VAL A 123 -4.22 -1.62 -13.25
CA VAL A 123 -4.53 -2.13 -14.58
C VAL A 123 -3.45 -3.10 -15.02
N LEU A 124 -3.82 -4.35 -15.30
CA LEU A 124 -2.92 -5.32 -15.92
C LEU A 124 -2.68 -4.92 -17.38
N LEU A 125 -1.47 -4.51 -17.69
CA LEU A 125 -1.06 -4.10 -19.04
C LEU A 125 -0.57 -5.29 -19.85
N LEU A 126 0.28 -6.14 -19.23
CA LEU A 126 0.87 -7.32 -19.87
C LEU A 126 0.71 -8.54 -18.95
N LYS A 127 0.22 -9.64 -19.52
CA LYS A 127 0.25 -10.95 -18.86
C LYS A 127 1.66 -11.53 -18.96
N ALA A 128 2.05 -12.33 -17.98
CA ALA A 128 3.28 -13.11 -18.05
C ALA A 128 3.29 -14.03 -19.28
N SER A 129 4.41 -14.11 -19.99
CA SER A 129 4.65 -15.03 -21.09
C SER A 129 6.13 -15.45 -21.11
N GLU A 130 6.50 -16.39 -21.95
CA GLU A 130 7.90 -16.83 -22.09
C GLU A 130 8.90 -15.70 -22.38
N SER A 131 8.42 -14.59 -22.96
CA SER A 131 9.27 -13.48 -23.40
C SER A 131 8.97 -12.14 -22.73
N SER A 132 7.95 -12.05 -21.87
CA SER A 132 7.57 -10.77 -21.26
C SER A 132 7.17 -10.92 -19.80
N PRO A 133 7.60 -9.99 -18.93
CA PRO A 133 7.18 -9.93 -17.53
C PRO A 133 5.70 -9.57 -17.44
N LYS A 134 5.01 -10.10 -16.42
CA LYS A 134 3.72 -9.56 -16.00
C LYS A 134 3.91 -8.09 -15.65
N THR A 135 3.13 -7.19 -16.21
CA THR A 135 3.28 -5.75 -15.95
C THR A 135 1.93 -5.13 -15.61
N THR A 136 1.90 -4.43 -14.50
CA THR A 136 0.71 -3.72 -14.00
C THR A 136 1.02 -2.23 -13.90
N LEU A 137 0.05 -1.38 -14.19
CA LEU A 137 0.06 0.04 -13.90
C LEU A 137 -0.80 0.29 -12.66
N ASN A 138 -0.25 0.96 -11.66
CA ASN A 138 -1.02 1.55 -10.57
C ASN A 138 -1.05 3.07 -10.76
N ALA A 139 -2.23 3.68 -10.74
CA ALA A 139 -2.37 5.12 -10.88
C ALA A 139 -3.53 5.65 -10.02
N GLY A 140 -3.35 6.82 -9.44
CA GLY A 140 -4.36 7.39 -8.54
C GLY A 140 -4.07 8.82 -8.11
N ILE A 141 -4.80 9.23 -7.11
CA ILE A 141 -4.68 10.53 -6.47
C ILE A 141 -4.72 10.37 -4.95
N SER A 142 -3.90 11.14 -4.25
CA SER A 142 -4.09 11.46 -2.83
C SER A 142 -5.11 12.58 -2.72
N VAL A 143 -6.04 12.47 -1.78
CA VAL A 143 -7.11 13.43 -1.51
C VAL A 143 -6.92 14.03 -0.14
N PRO A 144 -6.88 15.36 0.02
CA PRO A 144 -6.59 16.02 1.29
C PRO A 144 -7.77 15.89 2.28
N THR A 145 -7.83 14.76 2.94
CA THR A 145 -8.84 14.41 3.97
C THR A 145 -8.26 14.35 5.37
N GLY A 146 -6.95 14.49 5.48
CA GLY A 146 -6.21 14.47 6.74
C GLY A 146 -6.30 15.77 7.53
N ASN A 147 -5.70 15.76 8.73
CA ASN A 147 -5.48 16.97 9.50
C ASN A 147 -4.34 17.78 8.88
N ASP A 148 -4.35 19.09 9.07
CA ASP A 148 -3.38 20.04 8.45
C ASP A 148 -1.91 19.60 8.57
N SER A 149 -1.51 19.07 9.72
CA SER A 149 -0.13 18.58 9.97
C SER A 149 0.22 17.28 9.21
N PHE A 150 -0.77 16.53 8.73
CA PHE A 150 -0.60 15.23 8.09
C PHE A 150 -1.27 15.16 6.71
N SER A 151 -1.54 16.33 6.12
CA SER A 151 -2.14 16.48 4.79
C SER A 151 -1.25 17.34 3.91
N SER A 152 -1.18 17.01 2.62
CA SER A 152 -0.58 17.88 1.60
C SER A 152 -1.45 19.12 1.31
N ASN A 153 -2.70 19.13 1.78
CA ASN A 153 -3.72 20.14 1.52
C ASN A 153 -4.04 20.33 0.03
N LYS A 154 -3.64 19.37 -0.81
CA LYS A 154 -3.90 19.35 -2.27
C LYS A 154 -4.23 17.95 -2.75
N VAL A 155 -4.82 17.88 -3.94
CA VAL A 155 -4.97 16.63 -4.66
C VAL A 155 -3.67 16.36 -5.41
N ASP A 156 -2.97 15.31 -5.02
CA ASP A 156 -1.67 14.95 -5.58
C ASP A 156 -1.77 13.64 -6.38
N PRO A 157 -1.47 13.65 -7.68
CA PRO A 157 -1.49 12.44 -8.49
C PRO A 157 -0.25 11.56 -8.27
N PHE A 158 -0.37 10.28 -8.63
CA PHE A 158 0.75 9.36 -8.71
C PHE A 158 0.51 8.28 -9.75
N PHE A 159 1.58 7.68 -10.23
CA PHE A 159 1.52 6.44 -11.00
C PHE A 159 2.79 5.62 -10.82
N SER A 160 2.68 4.30 -11.02
CA SER A 160 3.82 3.39 -11.07
C SER A 160 3.57 2.22 -12.02
N PHE A 161 4.61 1.83 -12.74
CA PHE A 161 4.69 0.58 -13.49
C PHE A 161 5.32 -0.50 -12.61
N ILE A 162 4.73 -1.69 -12.61
CA ILE A 162 5.11 -2.79 -11.73
C ILE A 162 5.37 -4.03 -12.58
N PRO A 163 6.58 -4.18 -13.16
CA PRO A 163 6.99 -5.41 -13.83
C PRO A 163 7.40 -6.47 -12.82
N SER A 164 6.91 -7.70 -13.03
CA SER A 164 7.26 -8.90 -12.26
C SER A 164 7.99 -9.91 -13.13
N PHE A 165 9.15 -10.31 -12.68
CA PHE A 165 9.99 -11.33 -13.32
C PHE A 165 9.85 -12.71 -12.65
N THR A 166 8.94 -12.83 -11.70
CA THR A 166 8.72 -14.04 -10.88
C THR A 166 8.58 -15.31 -11.72
N HIS A 167 7.87 -15.26 -12.83
CA HIS A 167 7.65 -16.43 -13.67
C HIS A 167 8.91 -16.95 -14.43
N PHE A 168 10.00 -16.19 -14.43
CA PHE A 168 11.31 -16.63 -14.95
C PHE A 168 12.18 -17.29 -13.88
N LEU A 169 11.73 -17.30 -12.61
CA LEU A 169 12.47 -17.81 -11.48
C LEU A 169 11.96 -19.20 -11.06
N PRO A 170 12.74 -19.96 -10.26
CA PRO A 170 12.23 -21.15 -9.59
C PRO A 170 10.99 -20.83 -8.74
N GLU A 171 10.07 -21.79 -8.59
CA GLU A 171 8.75 -21.61 -7.93
C GLU A 171 8.82 -21.04 -6.51
N SER A 172 9.94 -21.27 -5.79
CA SER A 172 10.15 -20.74 -4.45
C SER A 172 10.59 -19.28 -4.41
N PHE A 173 10.91 -18.66 -5.56
CA PHE A 173 11.42 -17.29 -5.62
C PHE A 173 10.43 -16.38 -6.34
N SER A 174 10.39 -15.12 -5.90
CA SER A 174 9.69 -14.05 -6.61
C SER A 174 10.58 -12.82 -6.77
N ASN A 175 10.34 -12.06 -7.84
CA ASN A 175 10.94 -10.74 -8.04
C ASN A 175 9.93 -9.82 -8.68
N ASP A 176 9.59 -8.77 -7.95
CA ASP A 176 8.71 -7.70 -8.39
C ASP A 176 9.46 -6.37 -8.31
N ASN A 177 9.21 -5.50 -9.26
CA ASN A 177 9.86 -4.19 -9.32
C ASN A 177 8.80 -3.11 -9.48
N SER A 178 9.09 -1.90 -9.02
CA SER A 178 8.23 -0.74 -9.22
C SER A 178 9.06 0.47 -9.63
N ILE A 179 8.55 1.23 -10.59
CA ILE A 179 9.07 2.52 -10.99
C ILE A 179 7.91 3.47 -11.23
N GLY A 180 7.98 4.67 -10.69
CA GLY A 180 6.87 5.61 -10.80
C GLY A 180 7.21 7.04 -10.41
N VAL A 181 6.21 7.87 -10.41
CA VAL A 181 6.28 9.26 -9.98
C VAL A 181 5.13 9.54 -9.04
N THR A 182 5.43 10.22 -7.96
CA THR A 182 4.44 10.77 -7.02
C THR A 182 4.62 12.27 -6.95
N TRP A 183 3.52 12.99 -6.87
CA TRP A 183 3.53 14.41 -6.58
C TRP A 183 3.13 14.65 -5.13
N ASN A 184 3.74 15.65 -4.52
CA ASN A 184 3.37 16.16 -3.21
C ASN A 184 3.49 17.68 -3.26
N ASN A 185 2.34 18.35 -3.24
CA ASN A 185 2.25 19.82 -3.21
C ASN A 185 3.08 20.52 -4.29
N ALA A 186 3.01 20.02 -5.54
CA ALA A 186 3.74 20.46 -6.72
C ALA A 186 5.21 20.00 -6.84
N ASN A 187 5.80 19.38 -5.84
CA ASN A 187 7.08 18.69 -5.99
C ASN A 187 6.85 17.30 -6.54
N ALA A 188 7.76 16.81 -7.35
CA ALA A 188 7.68 15.49 -7.94
C ALA A 188 8.86 14.63 -7.52
N ASP A 189 8.56 13.38 -7.12
CA ASP A 189 9.56 12.37 -6.76
C ASP A 189 9.49 11.18 -7.70
N PHE A 190 10.59 10.80 -8.27
CA PHE A 190 10.77 9.49 -8.88
C PHE A 190 10.93 8.43 -7.80
N LYS A 191 10.04 7.46 -7.78
CA LYS A 191 10.03 6.33 -6.84
C LYS A 191 10.44 5.05 -7.54
N TYR A 192 11.23 4.22 -6.86
CA TYR A 192 11.58 2.89 -7.35
C TYR A 192 11.69 1.90 -6.20
N GLY A 193 11.49 0.62 -6.53
CA GLY A 193 11.66 -0.49 -5.60
C GLY A 193 11.94 -1.79 -6.33
N THR A 194 12.67 -2.69 -5.68
CA THR A 194 12.86 -4.07 -6.12
C THR A 194 12.70 -5.00 -4.92
N ILE A 195 11.84 -6.00 -5.08
CA ILE A 195 11.46 -6.93 -4.03
C ILE A 195 11.87 -8.32 -4.46
N TRP A 196 12.55 -9.02 -3.56
CA TRP A 196 12.88 -10.42 -3.71
C TRP A 196 12.20 -11.24 -2.63
N GLY A 197 11.32 -12.16 -3.03
CA GLY A 197 10.61 -13.06 -2.13
C GLY A 197 11.15 -14.48 -2.19
N TYR A 198 11.02 -15.19 -1.07
CA TYR A 198 11.30 -16.60 -0.94
C TYR A 198 10.21 -17.31 -0.14
N SER A 199 9.61 -18.32 -0.75
CA SER A 199 8.62 -19.18 -0.11
C SER A 199 9.29 -20.21 0.78
N ILE A 200 9.27 -20.00 2.10
CA ILE A 200 9.82 -20.95 3.11
C ILE A 200 8.95 -22.20 3.16
N SER A 201 7.63 -22.01 3.04
CA SER A 201 6.64 -23.07 2.98
C SER A 201 5.41 -22.61 2.17
N GLU A 202 4.40 -23.46 2.01
CA GLU A 202 3.13 -23.06 1.36
C GLU A 202 2.41 -21.89 2.06
N SER A 203 2.68 -21.67 3.35
CA SER A 203 2.01 -20.64 4.17
C SER A 203 2.93 -19.55 4.68
N VAL A 204 4.25 -19.71 4.60
CA VAL A 204 5.21 -18.74 5.14
C VAL A 204 6.15 -18.27 4.05
N GLY A 205 6.19 -16.95 3.85
CA GLY A 205 7.12 -16.27 2.96
C GLY A 205 8.08 -15.36 3.73
N PHE A 206 9.27 -15.20 3.16
CA PHE A 206 10.26 -14.19 3.53
C PHE A 206 10.48 -13.28 2.33
N TYR A 207 10.74 -12.00 2.56
CA TYR A 207 11.12 -11.09 1.50
C TYR A 207 12.14 -10.05 1.99
N GLY A 208 12.83 -9.46 1.03
CA GLY A 208 13.65 -8.26 1.21
C GLY A 208 13.39 -7.29 0.07
N GLU A 209 13.27 -6.01 0.38
CA GLU A 209 13.03 -4.93 -0.56
C GLU A 209 14.13 -3.87 -0.45
N PHE A 210 14.58 -3.37 -1.61
CA PHE A 210 15.37 -2.17 -1.74
C PHE A 210 14.53 -1.11 -2.46
N PHE A 211 14.42 0.08 -1.88
CA PHE A 211 13.57 1.14 -2.41
C PHE A 211 14.20 2.52 -2.27
N GLY A 212 13.65 3.47 -2.99
CA GLY A 212 14.12 4.86 -2.89
C GLY A 212 13.22 5.87 -3.59
N SER A 213 13.56 7.12 -3.28
CA SER A 213 12.93 8.32 -3.81
C SER A 213 14.01 9.30 -4.27
N ILE A 214 13.85 9.82 -5.46
CA ILE A 214 14.72 10.82 -6.07
C ILE A 214 13.87 12.02 -6.44
N PRO A 215 14.00 13.17 -5.74
CA PRO A 215 13.32 14.40 -6.11
C PRO A 215 13.67 14.80 -7.55
N ILE A 216 12.65 15.11 -8.37
CA ILE A 216 12.86 15.50 -9.78
C ILE A 216 13.35 16.95 -9.86
N ASP A 217 12.82 17.82 -9.01
CA ASP A 217 13.12 19.25 -9.05
C ASP A 217 14.29 19.62 -8.14
N SER A 218 14.16 19.40 -6.83
CA SER A 218 15.19 19.72 -5.84
C SER A 218 14.96 18.93 -4.55
N GLY A 219 16.05 18.57 -3.88
CA GLY A 219 15.99 17.80 -2.62
C GLY A 219 17.11 16.77 -2.54
N SER A 220 17.09 15.99 -1.47
CA SER A 220 18.05 14.90 -1.26
C SER A 220 17.40 13.56 -1.57
N ASN A 221 18.15 12.67 -2.21
CA ASN A 221 17.69 11.31 -2.48
C ASN A 221 17.50 10.54 -1.17
N SER A 222 16.46 9.72 -1.12
CA SER A 222 16.17 8.83 0.01
C SER A 222 16.23 7.38 -0.46
N HIS A 223 16.98 6.53 0.26
CA HIS A 223 17.14 5.12 -0.06
C HIS A 223 16.97 4.29 1.20
N GLY A 224 16.29 3.18 1.09
CA GLY A 224 16.06 2.28 2.21
C GLY A 224 16.08 0.82 1.79
N PHE A 225 16.16 -0.01 2.81
CA PHE A 225 16.07 -1.45 2.71
C PHE A 225 15.16 -1.97 3.82
N ASP A 226 14.27 -2.90 3.48
CA ASP A 226 13.48 -3.62 4.47
C ASP A 226 13.43 -5.12 4.18
N TRP A 227 12.94 -5.86 5.15
CA TRP A 227 12.74 -7.29 5.09
C TRP A 227 11.65 -7.71 6.06
N GLY A 228 11.00 -8.81 5.75
CA GLY A 228 9.91 -9.27 6.59
C GLY A 228 9.41 -10.65 6.26
N PHE A 229 8.38 -11.02 7.00
CA PHE A 229 7.71 -12.32 6.87
C PHE A 229 6.23 -12.12 6.62
N THR A 230 5.67 -13.03 5.83
CA THR A 230 4.25 -13.19 5.62
C THR A 230 3.82 -14.57 6.10
N TRP A 231 2.64 -14.64 6.68
CA TRP A 231 2.02 -15.90 7.10
C TRP A 231 0.58 -15.96 6.62
N ALA A 232 0.31 -16.79 5.62
CA ALA A 232 -1.03 -17.14 5.16
C ALA A 232 -1.67 -18.11 6.18
N VAL A 233 -2.35 -17.56 7.18
CA VAL A 233 -3.07 -18.35 8.21
C VAL A 233 -4.18 -19.18 7.58
N LYS A 234 -4.80 -18.63 6.53
CA LYS A 234 -5.77 -19.29 5.65
C LYS A 234 -5.55 -18.77 4.23
N ASN A 235 -6.16 -19.44 3.25
CA ASN A 235 -6.05 -19.04 1.84
C ASN A 235 -6.52 -17.60 1.56
N ASN A 236 -7.33 -17.04 2.44
CA ASN A 236 -7.90 -15.69 2.35
C ASN A 236 -7.52 -14.78 3.53
N ILE A 237 -6.60 -15.20 4.42
CA ILE A 237 -6.16 -14.44 5.59
C ILE A 237 -4.63 -14.49 5.68
N GLN A 238 -4.00 -13.32 5.74
CA GLN A 238 -2.55 -13.17 5.92
C GLN A 238 -2.24 -12.26 7.10
N LEU A 239 -1.22 -12.64 7.85
CA LEU A 239 -0.51 -11.78 8.80
C LEU A 239 0.86 -11.43 8.23
N ASP A 240 1.39 -10.28 8.60
CA ASP A 240 2.72 -9.86 8.19
C ASP A 240 3.41 -9.02 9.26
N ILE A 241 4.73 -9.06 9.22
CA ILE A 241 5.61 -8.19 10.01
C ILE A 241 6.85 -7.88 9.19
N PHE A 242 7.28 -6.63 9.22
CA PHE A 242 8.52 -6.23 8.56
C PHE A 242 9.24 -5.12 9.32
N ALA A 243 10.52 -5.00 9.07
CA ALA A 243 11.37 -3.95 9.60
C ALA A 243 12.34 -3.49 8.52
N GLY A 244 12.73 -2.22 8.59
CA GLY A 244 13.65 -1.65 7.64
C GLY A 244 14.44 -0.49 8.23
N LYS A 245 15.37 -0.01 7.44
CA LYS A 245 16.24 1.11 7.80
C LYS A 245 16.65 1.91 6.58
N SER A 246 17.04 3.15 6.82
CA SER A 246 17.66 3.99 5.81
C SER A 246 19.06 3.48 5.40
N LEU A 247 19.41 3.84 4.18
CA LEU A 247 20.77 3.70 3.64
C LEU A 247 21.46 5.05 3.50
N ASN A 248 20.75 6.15 3.73
CA ASN A 248 21.28 7.52 3.72
C ASN A 248 20.37 8.45 4.56
N ASP A 249 20.91 9.58 5.00
CA ASP A 249 20.29 10.51 5.97
C ASP A 249 18.86 11.03 5.67
N PRO A 250 18.42 11.28 4.43
CA PRO A 250 17.05 11.72 4.23
C PRO A 250 15.97 10.66 4.42
N ALA A 251 16.34 9.39 4.57
CA ALA A 251 15.40 8.30 4.79
C ALA A 251 15.23 8.02 6.29
N THR A 252 14.07 7.49 6.66
CA THR A 252 13.76 7.05 8.04
C THR A 252 14.82 6.09 8.57
N ASP A 253 15.48 6.41 9.68
CA ASP A 253 16.58 5.62 10.25
C ASP A 253 16.21 4.17 10.52
N PHE A 254 15.03 3.96 11.09
CA PHE A 254 14.50 2.63 11.40
C PHE A 254 12.97 2.64 11.44
N PHE A 255 12.37 1.61 10.90
CA PHE A 255 10.93 1.39 11.02
C PHE A 255 10.59 -0.09 11.23
N VAL A 256 9.45 -0.33 11.85
CA VAL A 256 8.82 -1.65 11.99
C VAL A 256 7.33 -1.53 11.75
N ASN A 257 6.75 -2.52 11.11
CA ASN A 257 5.32 -2.54 10.81
C ASN A 257 4.77 -3.96 10.98
N MET A 258 3.52 -4.07 11.39
CA MET A 258 2.79 -5.33 11.43
C MET A 258 1.35 -5.13 10.96
N GLY A 259 0.79 -6.16 10.40
CA GLY A 259 -0.55 -6.06 9.91
C GLY A 259 -1.27 -7.36 9.57
N PHE A 260 -2.43 -7.14 9.00
CA PHE A 260 -3.43 -8.15 8.76
C PHE A 260 -4.13 -7.86 7.42
N SER A 261 -4.38 -8.91 6.67
CA SER A 261 -5.13 -8.83 5.42
C SER A 261 -6.19 -9.92 5.34
N ILE A 262 -7.34 -9.58 4.80
CA ILE A 262 -8.43 -10.52 4.57
C ILE A 262 -9.09 -10.28 3.22
N ARG A 263 -9.36 -11.35 2.48
CA ARG A 263 -10.10 -11.34 1.22
C ARG A 263 -11.44 -12.05 1.37
N LEU A 264 -12.47 -11.48 0.80
CA LEU A 264 -13.85 -11.96 0.77
C LEU A 264 -14.35 -12.07 -0.69
N PRO A 265 -15.26 -13.04 -1.02
CA PRO A 265 -15.63 -14.20 -0.18
C PRO A 265 -14.48 -15.18 0.05
N GLN A 266 -14.71 -16.17 0.88
CA GLN A 266 -13.73 -17.21 1.25
C GLN A 266 -13.54 -18.27 0.16
#